data_c2824eae75b4181c3ef8548ba2e804e2
#
_entry.id   c2824eae75b4181c3ef8548ba2e804e2
#
_cell.length_a   1.000
_cell.length_b   1.000
_cell.length_c   1.000
_cell.angle_alpha   90.00
_cell.angle_beta   90.00
_cell.angle_gamma   90.00
#
_symmetry.space_group_name_H-M   'P 1'
#
loop_
_entity.id
_entity.type
_entity.pdbx_description
1 polymer ?
#
loop_
_entity_poly.entity_id
_entity_poly.type
_entity_poly.pdbx_seq_one_letter_code
_entity_poly.pdbx_strand_id
1 'polypeptide(L)'
;NALALLGVNQVIAHTNSHPKIQAEQFLNLNNLMGIDENGESRKAYDISREQDIPLIHWIIEFDKGDSFQIDGKTFTCPKSNRFIATYDPLNMSLVINNGFINYLNTHPVQYLLLSGFHSLLESNSGVQLIKNAVPVLQRWKDNNPELLIHLEIASTQDKVVRKAIIDNIVPLVHSVGLNERETIDLLNILGQDALAERIEAETNSCNLFEAVLYLKKHLNVKRIQLHMFGLYMTIQDKDFIYTPEQNLKGMMTAAVVSSSKAYNGEIAKYDDVTKTLGMPVSNQGLNELTALSEMLHKKELLEAGVCEIDDFWLSAIPTILIEKPKTLVG
;
A
#
# COMPACT_ATOMS: atom_id res chain seq x y z
N ASN A 1 3.68 12.34 -5.34
CA ASN A 1 3.13 13.11 -6.46
C ASN A 1 1.60 13.20 -6.40
N ALA A 2 0.86 12.07 -6.46
CA ALA A 2 -0.60 12.07 -6.54
C ALA A 2 -1.29 12.85 -5.40
N LEU A 3 -0.92 12.62 -4.14
CA LEU A 3 -1.49 13.33 -3.00
C LEU A 3 -1.27 14.85 -3.08
N ALA A 4 -0.08 15.27 -3.54
CA ALA A 4 0.23 16.69 -3.70
C ALA A 4 -0.62 17.33 -4.82
N LEU A 5 -0.81 16.62 -5.94
CA LEU A 5 -1.70 17.05 -7.03
C LEU A 5 -3.17 17.10 -6.61
N LEU A 6 -3.61 16.22 -5.71
CA LEU A 6 -4.97 16.22 -5.14
C LEU A 6 -5.20 17.35 -4.11
N GLY A 7 -4.19 18.18 -3.86
CA GLY A 7 -4.32 19.34 -3.00
C GLY A 7 -4.14 19.07 -1.50
N VAL A 8 -3.47 17.98 -1.13
CA VAL A 8 -3.02 17.80 0.26
C VAL A 8 -2.07 18.95 0.59
N ASN A 9 -2.34 19.65 1.70
CA ASN A 9 -1.63 20.89 2.05
C ASN A 9 -0.12 20.73 2.09
N GLN A 10 0.37 19.61 2.64
CA GLN A 10 1.79 19.27 2.65
C GLN A 10 1.95 17.74 2.60
N VAL A 11 2.76 17.26 1.68
CA VAL A 11 3.19 15.88 1.57
C VAL A 11 4.69 15.85 1.79
N ILE A 12 5.16 15.13 2.81
CA ILE A 12 6.59 14.97 3.10
C ILE A 12 7.01 13.57 2.67
N ALA A 13 7.89 13.50 1.69
CA ALA A 13 8.44 12.26 1.20
C ALA A 13 9.77 11.94 1.92
N HIS A 14 9.90 10.71 2.40
CA HIS A 14 11.17 10.17 2.88
C HIS A 14 11.70 9.15 1.87
N THR A 15 12.95 9.31 1.48
CA THR A 15 13.70 8.33 0.69
C THR A 15 15.08 8.12 1.31
N ASN A 16 15.57 6.89 1.28
CA ASN A 16 16.91 6.56 1.80
C ASN A 16 18.04 7.11 0.93
N SER A 17 17.75 7.37 -0.33
CA SER A 17 18.68 7.92 -1.31
C SER A 17 18.00 9.01 -2.13
N HIS A 18 18.73 10.04 -2.49
CA HIS A 18 18.18 11.18 -3.23
C HIS A 18 19.19 11.75 -4.25
N PRO A 19 19.80 10.93 -5.13
CA PRO A 19 20.59 11.44 -6.23
C PRO A 19 19.68 12.19 -7.20
N LYS A 20 20.25 13.00 -8.08
CA LYS A 20 19.50 13.83 -9.03
C LYS A 20 18.43 13.08 -9.80
N ILE A 21 18.74 11.88 -10.30
CA ILE A 21 17.80 11.04 -11.05
C ILE A 21 16.55 10.65 -10.23
N GLN A 22 16.66 10.54 -8.89
CA GLN A 22 15.53 10.25 -8.01
C GLN A 22 14.81 11.51 -7.56
N ALA A 23 15.52 12.62 -7.36
CA ALA A 23 14.92 13.93 -7.12
C ALA A 23 13.98 14.33 -8.27
N GLU A 24 14.40 14.10 -9.51
CA GLU A 24 13.61 14.38 -10.72
C GLU A 24 12.35 13.51 -10.89
N GLN A 25 12.18 12.45 -10.09
CA GLN A 25 10.92 11.67 -10.05
C GLN A 25 9.82 12.36 -9.22
N PHE A 26 10.17 13.31 -8.38
CA PHE A 26 9.20 14.16 -7.71
C PHE A 26 8.77 15.30 -8.62
N LEU A 27 7.48 15.62 -8.62
CA LEU A 27 7.00 16.80 -9.31
C LEU A 27 7.46 18.07 -8.58
N ASN A 28 7.79 19.12 -9.34
CA ASN A 28 8.19 20.42 -8.76
C ASN A 28 6.97 21.18 -8.23
N LEU A 29 6.40 20.70 -7.11
CA LEU A 29 5.22 21.25 -6.45
C LEU A 29 5.60 21.87 -5.11
N ASN A 30 4.94 22.98 -4.74
CA ASN A 30 5.22 23.69 -3.49
C ASN A 30 4.81 22.94 -2.23
N ASN A 31 3.88 21.98 -2.35
CA ASN A 31 3.37 21.15 -1.26
C ASN A 31 3.97 19.74 -1.24
N LEU A 32 4.93 19.43 -2.11
CA LEU A 32 5.64 18.15 -2.12
C LEU A 32 7.06 18.35 -1.60
N MET A 33 7.28 18.00 -0.36
CA MET A 33 8.47 18.29 0.41
C MET A 33 9.29 17.05 0.68
N GLY A 34 10.57 17.23 0.87
CA GLY A 34 11.49 16.29 1.48
C GLY A 34 12.19 16.94 2.67
N ILE A 35 12.94 16.16 3.44
CA ILE A 35 13.77 16.68 4.53
C ILE A 35 15.24 16.52 4.12
N ASP A 36 15.97 17.62 4.13
CA ASP A 36 17.39 17.63 3.79
C ASP A 36 18.27 17.09 4.94
N GLU A 37 19.59 17.06 4.71
CA GLU A 37 20.56 16.55 5.69
C GLU A 37 20.59 17.37 6.98
N ASN A 38 20.21 18.64 6.92
CA ASN A 38 20.16 19.55 8.08
C ASN A 38 18.84 19.40 8.86
N GLY A 39 17.89 18.59 8.37
CA GLY A 39 16.57 18.43 8.96
C GLY A 39 15.59 19.52 8.54
N GLU A 40 15.88 20.28 7.48
CA GLU A 40 15.02 21.33 6.97
C GLU A 40 14.10 20.81 5.86
N SER A 41 12.84 21.29 5.87
CA SER A 41 11.86 20.96 4.85
C SER A 41 12.08 21.81 3.60
N ARG A 42 12.31 21.16 2.47
CA ARG A 42 12.46 21.76 1.13
C ARG A 42 11.62 20.99 0.12
N LYS A 43 11.41 21.56 -1.07
CA LYS A 43 10.78 20.80 -2.16
C LYS A 43 11.57 19.52 -2.43
N ALA A 44 10.89 18.38 -2.49
CA ALA A 44 11.55 17.10 -2.75
C ALA A 44 12.32 17.08 -4.07
N TYR A 45 11.82 17.80 -5.09
CA TYR A 45 12.48 17.98 -6.38
C TYR A 45 13.85 18.70 -6.28
N ASP A 46 13.98 19.65 -5.35
CA ASP A 46 15.18 20.50 -5.21
C ASP A 46 16.24 19.87 -4.29
N ILE A 47 15.89 18.79 -3.55
CA ILE A 47 16.85 18.06 -2.73
C ILE A 47 17.60 17.08 -3.64
N SER A 48 18.92 17.24 -3.76
CA SER A 48 19.77 16.31 -4.48
C SER A 48 21.08 16.09 -3.74
N ARG A 49 21.46 14.83 -3.58
CA ARG A 49 22.71 14.40 -2.98
C ARG A 49 23.49 13.59 -4.02
N GLU A 50 24.52 14.23 -4.62
CA GLU A 50 25.28 13.62 -5.72
C GLU A 50 26.04 12.35 -5.32
N GLN A 51 26.40 12.22 -4.03
CA GLN A 51 27.11 11.06 -3.49
C GLN A 51 26.19 9.87 -3.24
N ASP A 52 24.87 10.07 -3.24
CA ASP A 52 23.92 8.97 -3.02
C ASP A 52 23.88 8.04 -4.20
N ILE A 53 23.82 6.75 -3.91
CA ILE A 53 23.66 5.72 -4.93
C ILE A 53 22.20 5.71 -5.45
N PRO A 54 21.98 5.61 -6.76
CA PRO A 54 20.64 5.45 -7.30
C PRO A 54 20.04 4.11 -6.88
N LEU A 55 18.79 4.13 -6.44
CA LEU A 55 18.00 2.92 -6.19
C LEU A 55 17.19 2.61 -7.46
N ILE A 56 17.38 1.43 -8.03
CA ILE A 56 16.85 1.12 -9.36
C ILE A 56 16.04 -0.17 -9.30
N HIS A 57 14.83 -0.12 -9.83
CA HIS A 57 14.00 -1.28 -10.10
C HIS A 57 13.79 -1.38 -11.61
N TRP A 58 14.31 -2.46 -12.21
CA TRP A 58 14.01 -2.79 -13.61
C TRP A 58 12.76 -3.63 -13.65
N ILE A 59 11.72 -3.11 -14.27
CA ILE A 59 10.43 -3.80 -14.40
C ILE A 59 10.29 -4.24 -15.84
N ILE A 60 10.23 -5.56 -16.05
CA ILE A 60 10.04 -6.18 -17.35
C ILE A 60 8.65 -6.80 -17.34
N GLU A 61 7.73 -6.21 -18.09
CA GLU A 61 6.35 -6.67 -18.22
C GLU A 61 6.23 -7.56 -19.46
N PHE A 62 5.42 -8.60 -19.38
CA PHE A 62 5.14 -9.52 -20.49
C PHE A 62 3.69 -10.01 -20.42
N ASP A 63 3.11 -10.27 -21.59
CA ASP A 63 1.74 -10.72 -21.73
C ASP A 63 1.62 -12.24 -21.86
N LYS A 64 0.41 -12.74 -21.58
CA LYS A 64 0.08 -14.14 -21.88
C LYS A 64 0.26 -14.41 -23.38
N GLY A 65 1.04 -15.42 -23.69
CA GLY A 65 1.35 -15.82 -25.07
C GLY A 65 2.66 -15.24 -25.61
N ASP A 66 3.27 -14.26 -24.94
CA ASP A 66 4.62 -13.83 -25.29
C ASP A 66 5.58 -15.00 -25.22
N SER A 67 6.51 -15.08 -26.18
CA SER A 67 7.47 -16.17 -26.23
C SER A 67 8.90 -15.67 -26.40
N PHE A 68 9.84 -16.38 -25.78
CA PHE A 68 11.27 -16.13 -25.89
C PHE A 68 12.05 -17.44 -25.99
N GLN A 69 13.26 -17.37 -26.49
CA GLN A 69 14.12 -18.53 -26.66
C GLN A 69 15.36 -18.44 -25.74
N ILE A 70 15.63 -19.55 -25.07
CA ILE A 70 16.86 -19.75 -24.29
C ILE A 70 17.42 -21.11 -24.65
N ASP A 71 18.67 -21.14 -25.06
CA ASP A 71 19.39 -22.39 -25.44
C ASP A 71 18.62 -23.28 -26.44
N GLY A 72 17.98 -22.63 -27.41
CA GLY A 72 17.21 -23.32 -28.46
C GLY A 72 15.84 -23.85 -28.03
N LYS A 73 15.41 -23.60 -26.76
CA LYS A 73 14.09 -23.95 -26.27
C LYS A 73 13.20 -22.71 -26.27
N THR A 74 11.98 -22.87 -26.77
CA THR A 74 10.95 -21.83 -26.71
C THR A 74 10.15 -21.93 -25.43
N PHE A 75 10.03 -20.82 -24.70
CA PHE A 75 9.19 -20.65 -23.52
C PHE A 75 8.06 -19.71 -23.88
N THR A 76 6.85 -20.07 -23.52
CA THR A 76 5.66 -19.23 -23.72
C THR A 76 5.07 -18.84 -22.37
N CYS A 77 4.81 -17.56 -22.19
CA CYS A 77 4.24 -17.01 -20.93
C CYS A 77 2.80 -17.51 -20.74
N PRO A 78 2.50 -18.27 -19.70
CA PRO A 78 1.17 -18.85 -19.48
C PRO A 78 0.14 -17.80 -19.02
N LYS A 79 0.61 -16.66 -18.47
CA LYS A 79 -0.22 -15.54 -17.99
C LYS A 79 0.59 -14.25 -18.07
N SER A 80 -0.10 -13.11 -18.23
CA SER A 80 0.52 -11.80 -18.10
C SER A 80 1.11 -11.63 -16.70
N ASN A 81 2.34 -11.11 -16.62
CA ASN A 81 3.05 -10.91 -15.35
C ASN A 81 4.19 -9.93 -15.57
N ARG A 82 4.98 -9.71 -14.53
CA ARG A 82 6.18 -8.88 -14.58
C ARG A 82 7.33 -9.54 -13.81
N PHE A 83 8.55 -9.28 -14.27
CA PHE A 83 9.78 -9.56 -13.54
C PHE A 83 10.38 -8.25 -13.06
N ILE A 84 10.74 -8.19 -11.79
CA ILE A 84 11.33 -7.00 -11.17
C ILE A 84 12.74 -7.38 -10.72
N ALA A 85 13.75 -6.76 -11.34
CA ALA A 85 15.13 -6.81 -10.86
C ALA A 85 15.40 -5.54 -10.04
N THR A 86 15.88 -5.72 -8.81
CA THR A 86 16.02 -4.64 -7.85
C THR A 86 17.47 -4.44 -7.45
N TYR A 87 17.95 -3.20 -7.54
CA TYR A 87 19.17 -2.73 -6.90
C TYR A 87 18.81 -1.68 -5.85
N ASP A 88 18.59 -2.13 -4.63
CA ASP A 88 18.12 -1.30 -3.51
C ASP A 88 18.73 -1.76 -2.18
N PRO A 89 20.06 -1.61 -2.01
CA PRO A 89 20.75 -2.07 -0.81
C PRO A 89 20.35 -1.30 0.46
N LEU A 90 19.80 -0.08 0.33
CA LEU A 90 19.43 0.73 1.49
C LEU A 90 18.10 0.27 2.12
N ASN A 91 17.15 -0.22 1.33
CA ASN A 91 15.94 -0.82 1.87
C ASN A 91 16.21 -2.11 2.65
N MET A 92 17.27 -2.84 2.28
CA MET A 92 17.71 -4.01 3.04
C MET A 92 18.28 -3.65 4.44
N SER A 93 18.64 -2.39 4.66
CA SER A 93 19.22 -1.88 5.91
C SER A 93 18.22 -1.08 6.76
N LEU A 94 17.00 -0.87 6.28
CA LEU A 94 15.93 -0.10 6.94
C LEU A 94 16.43 1.21 7.53
N VAL A 95 17.21 1.99 6.78
CA VAL A 95 17.75 3.26 7.24
C VAL A 95 16.67 4.33 7.25
N ILE A 96 16.46 4.98 8.39
CA ILE A 96 15.64 6.19 8.49
C ILE A 96 16.58 7.37 8.66
N ASN A 97 16.48 8.37 7.78
CA ASN A 97 17.34 9.55 7.83
C ASN A 97 17.17 10.32 9.16
N ASN A 98 18.28 10.67 9.81
CA ASN A 98 18.25 11.37 11.10
C ASN A 98 17.59 12.76 11.00
N GLY A 99 17.75 13.48 9.90
CA GLY A 99 17.04 14.75 9.67
C GLY A 99 15.53 14.55 9.65
N PHE A 100 15.05 13.48 9.00
CA PHE A 100 13.63 13.11 8.97
C PHE A 100 13.13 12.70 10.36
N ILE A 101 13.91 11.90 11.11
CA ILE A 101 13.58 11.52 12.49
C ILE A 101 13.40 12.78 13.36
N ASN A 102 14.35 13.70 13.31
CA ASN A 102 14.34 14.93 14.09
C ASN A 102 13.20 15.86 13.68
N TYR A 103 12.92 15.95 12.36
CA TYR A 103 11.81 16.74 11.85
C TYR A 103 10.48 16.25 12.42
N LEU A 104 10.18 14.97 12.36
CA LEU A 104 8.93 14.40 12.89
C LEU A 104 8.84 14.46 14.42
N ASN A 105 9.96 14.55 15.14
CA ASN A 105 9.97 14.76 16.58
C ASN A 105 9.53 16.18 16.99
N THR A 106 9.64 17.15 16.09
CA THR A 106 9.42 18.58 16.39
C THR A 106 8.29 19.23 15.59
N HIS A 107 7.85 18.56 14.51
CA HIS A 107 6.78 19.07 13.65
C HIS A 107 5.63 18.06 13.61
N PRO A 108 4.44 18.45 14.07
CA PRO A 108 3.29 17.55 14.06
C PRO A 108 2.85 17.26 12.64
N VAL A 109 2.65 15.97 12.34
CA VAL A 109 2.04 15.49 11.11
C VAL A 109 0.77 14.73 11.44
N GLN A 110 -0.25 14.84 10.60
CA GLN A 110 -1.54 14.20 10.85
C GLN A 110 -1.55 12.72 10.45
N TYR A 111 -0.79 12.37 9.43
CA TYR A 111 -0.81 11.03 8.86
C TYR A 111 0.57 10.57 8.43
N LEU A 112 0.94 9.37 8.81
CA LEU A 112 2.16 8.69 8.38
C LEU A 112 1.81 7.41 7.62
N LEU A 113 2.24 7.33 6.36
CA LEU A 113 2.25 6.09 5.61
C LEU A 113 3.59 5.40 5.82
N LEU A 114 3.57 4.23 6.42
CA LEU A 114 4.74 3.40 6.71
C LEU A 114 4.77 2.21 5.76
N SER A 115 5.87 2.04 5.05
CA SER A 115 6.08 0.96 4.08
C SER A 115 7.58 0.65 3.96
N GLY A 116 7.96 -0.33 3.13
CA GLY A 116 9.37 -0.58 2.80
C GLY A 116 10.02 -1.75 3.52
N PHE A 117 9.25 -2.58 4.24
CA PHE A 117 9.79 -3.75 4.95
C PHE A 117 10.06 -4.98 4.06
N HIS A 118 9.65 -4.95 2.79
CA HIS A 118 9.65 -6.11 1.89
C HIS A 118 11.05 -6.66 1.56
N SER A 119 12.08 -5.81 1.63
CA SER A 119 13.47 -6.19 1.32
C SER A 119 14.25 -6.73 2.52
N LEU A 120 13.63 -6.77 3.70
CA LEU A 120 14.29 -7.25 4.89
C LEU A 120 14.36 -8.79 4.91
N LEU A 121 15.52 -9.31 5.30
CA LEU A 121 15.76 -10.74 5.48
C LEU A 121 16.36 -10.97 6.86
N GLU A 122 16.04 -12.09 7.49
CA GLU A 122 16.68 -12.47 8.76
C GLU A 122 18.20 -12.64 8.61
N SER A 123 18.64 -13.16 7.47
CA SER A 123 20.07 -13.26 7.14
C SER A 123 20.83 -11.93 7.16
N ASN A 124 20.11 -10.79 7.03
CA ASN A 124 20.64 -9.42 7.09
C ASN A 124 20.18 -8.71 8.38
N SER A 125 19.92 -9.46 9.44
CA SER A 125 19.46 -8.92 10.74
C SER A 125 18.12 -8.19 10.67
N GLY A 126 17.23 -8.59 9.76
CA GLY A 126 15.95 -7.92 9.51
C GLY A 126 15.09 -7.76 10.77
N VAL A 127 15.04 -8.78 11.64
CA VAL A 127 14.31 -8.70 12.91
C VAL A 127 14.90 -7.62 13.84
N GLN A 128 16.24 -7.51 13.90
CA GLN A 128 16.86 -6.48 14.73
C GLN A 128 16.64 -5.08 14.18
N LEU A 129 16.65 -4.91 12.85
CA LEU A 129 16.34 -3.64 12.19
C LEU A 129 14.91 -3.19 12.50
N ILE A 130 13.93 -4.11 12.47
CA ILE A 130 12.55 -3.84 12.87
C ILE A 130 12.48 -3.40 14.32
N LYS A 131 13.14 -4.12 15.24
CA LYS A 131 13.19 -3.74 16.66
C LYS A 131 13.82 -2.37 16.89
N ASN A 132 14.82 -2.00 16.10
CA ASN A 132 15.46 -0.68 16.16
C ASN A 132 14.53 0.45 15.69
N ALA A 133 13.59 0.17 14.79
CA ALA A 133 12.59 1.16 14.34
C ALA A 133 11.49 1.43 15.39
N VAL A 134 11.20 0.48 16.27
CA VAL A 134 10.16 0.59 17.31
C VAL A 134 10.30 1.86 18.17
N PRO A 135 11.46 2.15 18.80
CA PRO A 135 11.59 3.36 19.63
C PRO A 135 11.48 4.66 18.84
N VAL A 136 11.76 4.64 17.54
CA VAL A 136 11.58 5.82 16.68
C VAL A 136 10.09 6.08 16.47
N LEU A 137 9.33 5.04 16.10
CA LEU A 137 7.88 5.14 15.91
C LEU A 137 7.16 5.50 17.21
N GLN A 138 7.56 4.90 18.33
CA GLN A 138 6.99 5.23 19.65
C GLN A 138 7.21 6.70 19.99
N ARG A 139 8.42 7.22 19.80
CA ARG A 139 8.73 8.64 20.06
C ARG A 139 7.89 9.58 19.19
N TRP A 140 7.67 9.24 17.92
CA TRP A 140 6.81 10.07 17.05
C TRP A 140 5.38 10.10 17.57
N LYS A 141 4.84 8.97 18.05
CA LYS A 141 3.50 8.90 18.68
C LYS A 141 3.44 9.69 19.98
N ASP A 142 4.46 9.57 20.82
CA ASP A 142 4.51 10.28 22.11
C ASP A 142 4.57 11.81 21.92
N ASN A 143 5.32 12.27 20.90
CA ASN A 143 5.44 13.68 20.56
C ASN A 143 4.22 14.23 19.79
N ASN A 144 3.47 13.35 19.13
CA ASN A 144 2.29 13.72 18.36
C ASN A 144 1.16 12.70 18.57
N PRO A 145 0.38 12.82 19.66
CA PRO A 145 -0.71 11.88 19.99
C PRO A 145 -1.81 11.78 18.93
N GLU A 146 -1.97 12.80 18.08
CA GLU A 146 -2.94 12.81 16.98
C GLU A 146 -2.43 12.14 15.70
N LEU A 147 -1.17 11.66 15.69
CA LEU A 147 -0.57 11.03 14.53
C LEU A 147 -1.27 9.71 14.22
N LEU A 148 -1.87 9.63 13.05
CA LEU A 148 -2.38 8.37 12.49
C LEU A 148 -1.30 7.67 11.67
N ILE A 149 -0.98 6.44 12.04
CA ILE A 149 -0.01 5.62 11.29
C ILE A 149 -0.76 4.53 10.54
N HIS A 150 -0.56 4.48 9.23
CA HIS A 150 -0.99 3.41 8.35
C HIS A 150 0.21 2.60 7.89
N LEU A 151 0.16 1.29 8.05
CA LEU A 151 1.18 0.36 7.58
C LEU A 151 0.69 -0.34 6.31
N GLU A 152 1.40 -0.17 5.21
CA GLU A 152 1.29 -1.06 4.06
C GLU A 152 2.16 -2.28 4.28
N ILE A 153 1.53 -3.43 4.41
CA ILE A 153 2.24 -4.71 4.51
C ILE A 153 2.69 -5.08 3.09
N ALA A 154 3.99 -5.04 2.87
CA ALA A 154 4.56 -5.50 1.63
C ALA A 154 4.90 -7.00 1.73
N SER A 155 4.77 -7.71 0.61
CA SER A 155 5.05 -9.15 0.54
C SER A 155 6.53 -9.44 0.78
N THR A 156 6.95 -9.54 2.05
CA THR A 156 8.28 -10.04 2.38
C THR A 156 8.32 -11.56 2.28
N GLN A 157 9.36 -12.09 1.64
CA GLN A 157 9.53 -13.53 1.47
C GLN A 157 9.92 -14.25 2.78
N ASP A 158 10.48 -13.52 3.73
CA ASP A 158 10.99 -14.07 4.98
C ASP A 158 9.90 -14.12 6.06
N LYS A 159 9.49 -15.34 6.43
CA LYS A 159 8.44 -15.57 7.44
C LYS A 159 8.82 -15.04 8.84
N VAL A 160 10.12 -15.08 9.20
CA VAL A 160 10.60 -14.61 10.51
C VAL A 160 10.51 -13.09 10.57
N VAL A 161 10.94 -12.41 9.52
CA VAL A 161 10.81 -10.95 9.37
C VAL A 161 9.35 -10.53 9.38
N ARG A 162 8.49 -11.25 8.63
CA ARG A 162 7.05 -10.97 8.58
C ARG A 162 6.39 -11.08 9.95
N LYS A 163 6.75 -12.15 10.72
CA LYS A 163 6.28 -12.28 12.10
C LYS A 163 6.79 -11.14 12.98
N ALA A 164 8.03 -10.71 12.82
CA ALA A 164 8.57 -9.59 13.58
C ALA A 164 7.83 -8.26 13.28
N ILE A 165 7.38 -8.03 12.04
CA ILE A 165 6.53 -6.87 11.69
C ILE A 165 5.22 -6.93 12.46
N ILE A 166 4.55 -8.10 12.46
CA ILE A 166 3.28 -8.30 13.19
C ILE A 166 3.48 -8.04 14.69
N ASP A 167 4.53 -8.60 15.28
CA ASP A 167 4.74 -8.55 16.72
C ASP A 167 5.23 -7.17 17.22
N ASN A 168 5.95 -6.40 16.39
CA ASN A 168 6.63 -5.18 16.84
C ASN A 168 6.11 -3.88 16.20
N ILE A 169 5.67 -3.91 14.94
CA ILE A 169 5.22 -2.71 14.22
C ILE A 169 3.69 -2.57 14.26
N VAL A 170 2.96 -3.66 14.02
CA VAL A 170 1.48 -3.63 13.99
C VAL A 170 0.88 -3.06 15.28
N PRO A 171 1.38 -3.35 16.50
CA PRO A 171 0.85 -2.73 17.72
C PRO A 171 1.02 -1.20 17.82
N LEU A 172 1.88 -0.62 16.98
CA LEU A 172 2.13 0.82 16.96
C LEU A 172 1.29 1.58 15.95
N VAL A 173 0.60 0.87 15.04
CA VAL A 173 -0.14 1.49 13.95
C VAL A 173 -1.65 1.47 14.19
N HIS A 174 -2.36 2.35 13.51
CA HIS A 174 -3.82 2.47 13.61
C HIS A 174 -4.54 1.73 12.48
N SER A 175 -3.84 1.55 11.35
CA SER A 175 -4.42 0.99 10.15
C SER A 175 -3.38 0.14 9.40
N VAL A 176 -3.86 -0.93 8.78
CA VAL A 176 -3.05 -1.84 7.96
C VAL A 176 -3.68 -1.96 6.57
N GLY A 177 -2.84 -1.83 5.53
CA GLY A 177 -3.18 -2.13 4.14
C GLY A 177 -2.54 -3.43 3.70
N LEU A 178 -3.26 -4.21 2.90
CA LEU A 178 -2.81 -5.52 2.42
C LEU A 178 -3.53 -5.91 1.12
N ASN A 179 -2.92 -6.81 0.37
CA ASN A 179 -3.52 -7.46 -0.79
C ASN A 179 -3.88 -8.93 -0.51
N GLU A 180 -4.37 -9.65 -1.53
CA GLU A 180 -4.79 -11.04 -1.40
C GLU A 180 -3.64 -11.94 -0.94
N ARG A 181 -2.43 -11.76 -1.50
CA ARG A 181 -1.27 -12.58 -1.14
C ARG A 181 -0.80 -12.32 0.28
N GLU A 182 -0.74 -11.06 0.67
CA GLU A 182 -0.37 -10.64 2.02
C GLU A 182 -1.38 -11.14 3.07
N THR A 183 -2.67 -11.17 2.71
CA THR A 183 -3.72 -11.76 3.55
C THR A 183 -3.44 -13.23 3.83
N ILE A 184 -3.16 -14.04 2.79
CA ILE A 184 -2.81 -15.46 2.91
C ILE A 184 -1.56 -15.63 3.77
N ASP A 185 -0.54 -14.83 3.50
CA ASP A 185 0.73 -14.89 4.23
C ASP A 185 0.57 -14.59 5.72
N LEU A 186 -0.29 -13.62 6.08
CA LEU A 186 -0.60 -13.32 7.48
C LEU A 186 -1.38 -14.44 8.16
N LEU A 187 -2.36 -15.02 7.48
CA LEU A 187 -3.14 -16.15 8.00
C LEU A 187 -2.24 -17.34 8.33
N ASN A 188 -1.31 -17.69 7.44
CA ASN A 188 -0.34 -18.76 7.65
C ASN A 188 0.56 -18.50 8.87
N ILE A 189 1.00 -17.25 9.10
CA ILE A 189 1.79 -16.91 10.29
C ILE A 189 0.97 -17.03 11.57
N LEU A 190 -0.32 -16.73 11.49
CA LEU A 190 -1.26 -16.78 12.62
C LEU A 190 -1.88 -18.16 12.82
N GLY A 191 -1.43 -19.18 12.06
CA GLY A 191 -1.91 -20.58 12.18
C GLY A 191 -3.32 -20.80 11.64
N GLN A 192 -3.77 -19.96 10.70
CA GLN A 192 -5.07 -20.09 10.02
C GLN A 192 -4.91 -20.73 8.64
N ASP A 193 -4.17 -21.84 8.58
CA ASP A 193 -3.80 -22.51 7.34
C ASP A 193 -5.02 -22.94 6.52
N ALA A 194 -6.08 -23.46 7.16
CA ALA A 194 -7.31 -23.86 6.46
C ALA A 194 -8.03 -22.70 5.76
N LEU A 195 -8.02 -21.50 6.36
CA LEU A 195 -8.60 -20.30 5.74
C LEU A 195 -7.69 -19.79 4.62
N ALA A 196 -6.36 -19.84 4.82
CA ALA A 196 -5.38 -19.50 3.79
C ALA A 196 -5.50 -20.41 2.56
N GLU A 197 -5.56 -21.73 2.75
CA GLU A 197 -5.75 -22.72 1.68
C GLU A 197 -7.06 -22.50 0.91
N ARG A 198 -8.14 -22.14 1.61
CA ARG A 198 -9.42 -21.83 0.96
C ARG A 198 -9.33 -20.62 0.05
N ILE A 199 -8.63 -19.57 0.47
CA ILE A 199 -8.41 -18.37 -0.36
C ILE A 199 -7.47 -18.68 -1.53
N GLU A 200 -6.43 -19.50 -1.33
CA GLU A 200 -5.54 -19.93 -2.42
C GLU A 200 -6.30 -20.74 -3.47
N ALA A 201 -7.23 -21.60 -3.04
CA ALA A 201 -8.07 -22.39 -3.95
C ALA A 201 -9.10 -21.53 -4.68
N GLU A 202 -9.69 -20.55 -4.00
CA GLU A 202 -10.69 -19.66 -4.55
C GLU A 202 -10.59 -18.27 -3.95
N THR A 203 -9.87 -17.37 -4.66
CA THR A 203 -9.72 -15.97 -4.28
C THR A 203 -10.97 -15.20 -4.71
N ASN A 204 -11.86 -14.92 -3.76
CA ASN A 204 -13.06 -14.12 -3.94
C ASN A 204 -13.31 -13.21 -2.72
N SER A 205 -14.20 -12.25 -2.88
CA SER A 205 -14.51 -11.24 -1.83
C SER A 205 -15.07 -11.85 -0.55
N CYS A 206 -15.83 -12.93 -0.65
CA CYS A 206 -16.43 -13.61 0.51
C CYS A 206 -15.37 -14.27 1.40
N ASN A 207 -14.47 -15.05 0.79
CA ASN A 207 -13.37 -15.70 1.50
C ASN A 207 -12.40 -14.65 2.09
N LEU A 208 -12.10 -13.61 1.31
CA LEU A 208 -11.23 -12.52 1.76
C LEU A 208 -11.87 -11.67 2.86
N PHE A 209 -13.18 -11.44 2.83
CA PHE A 209 -13.88 -10.75 3.91
C PHE A 209 -13.73 -11.51 5.24
N GLU A 210 -13.94 -12.82 5.26
CA GLU A 210 -13.76 -13.64 6.47
C GLU A 210 -12.33 -13.51 7.00
N ALA A 211 -11.34 -13.54 6.11
CA ALA A 211 -9.94 -13.38 6.47
C ALA A 211 -9.63 -11.99 7.03
N VAL A 212 -10.08 -10.94 6.35
CA VAL A 212 -9.87 -9.55 6.79
C VAL A 212 -10.57 -9.28 8.12
N LEU A 213 -11.77 -9.82 8.33
CA LEU A 213 -12.47 -9.72 9.61
C LEU A 213 -11.72 -10.46 10.73
N TYR A 214 -11.19 -11.65 10.45
CA TYR A 214 -10.33 -12.38 11.39
C TYR A 214 -9.09 -11.56 11.74
N LEU A 215 -8.36 -11.07 10.73
CA LEU A 215 -7.17 -10.26 10.91
C LEU A 215 -7.48 -8.96 11.66
N LYS A 216 -8.60 -8.29 11.36
CA LYS A 216 -9.05 -7.09 12.07
C LYS A 216 -9.19 -7.32 13.58
N LYS A 217 -9.84 -8.43 13.95
CA LYS A 217 -10.05 -8.82 15.36
C LYS A 217 -8.73 -9.25 16.03
N HIS A 218 -7.86 -9.95 15.29
CA HIS A 218 -6.63 -10.52 15.84
C HIS A 218 -5.49 -9.49 16.00
N LEU A 219 -5.30 -8.63 15.00
CA LEU A 219 -4.24 -7.62 15.01
C LEU A 219 -4.56 -6.40 15.88
N ASN A 220 -5.80 -6.28 16.33
CA ASN A 220 -6.29 -5.20 17.19
C ASN A 220 -5.98 -3.78 16.65
N VAL A 221 -6.02 -3.62 15.33
CA VAL A 221 -5.88 -2.32 14.66
C VAL A 221 -7.24 -1.68 14.45
N LYS A 222 -7.31 -0.36 14.36
CA LYS A 222 -8.57 0.38 14.18
C LYS A 222 -9.18 0.19 12.78
N ARG A 223 -8.36 -0.08 11.78
CA ARG A 223 -8.80 -0.28 10.40
C ARG A 223 -7.90 -1.28 9.65
N ILE A 224 -8.50 -2.15 8.84
CA ILE A 224 -7.80 -2.93 7.82
C ILE A 224 -8.38 -2.56 6.45
N GLN A 225 -7.52 -2.35 5.48
CA GLN A 225 -7.85 -2.09 4.09
C GLN A 225 -7.29 -3.20 3.22
N LEU A 226 -8.16 -3.86 2.48
CA LEU A 226 -7.80 -4.83 1.44
C LEU A 226 -7.94 -4.16 0.07
N HIS A 227 -6.91 -4.31 -0.74
CA HIS A 227 -6.98 -4.00 -2.18
C HIS A 227 -6.79 -5.29 -2.97
N MET A 228 -7.88 -5.80 -3.50
CA MET A 228 -7.88 -6.95 -4.38
C MET A 228 -8.14 -6.53 -5.83
N PHE A 229 -7.85 -7.42 -6.77
CA PHE A 229 -8.16 -7.16 -8.17
C PHE A 229 -9.66 -6.98 -8.38
N GLY A 230 -10.04 -5.82 -8.84
CA GLY A 230 -11.44 -5.45 -9.13
C GLY A 230 -12.23 -4.86 -7.97
N LEU A 231 -11.81 -5.01 -6.71
CA LEU A 231 -12.54 -4.54 -5.52
C LEU A 231 -11.60 -4.00 -4.44
N TYR A 232 -11.98 -2.88 -3.83
CA TYR A 232 -11.39 -2.43 -2.56
C TYR A 232 -12.37 -2.65 -1.42
N MET A 233 -11.86 -3.08 -0.27
CA MET A 233 -12.63 -3.37 0.93
C MET A 233 -11.93 -2.80 2.16
N THR A 234 -12.70 -2.27 3.11
CA THR A 234 -12.18 -1.80 4.39
C THR A 234 -13.09 -2.21 5.52
N ILE A 235 -12.50 -2.74 6.61
CA ILE A 235 -13.18 -2.97 7.88
C ILE A 235 -12.58 -2.03 8.92
N GLN A 236 -13.40 -1.20 9.56
CA GLN A 236 -12.98 -0.23 10.57
C GLN A 236 -13.84 -0.26 11.81
N ASP A 237 -13.24 0.11 12.96
CA ASP A 237 -13.98 0.31 14.21
C ASP A 237 -14.98 1.46 14.06
N LYS A 238 -16.10 1.39 14.80
CA LYS A 238 -17.13 2.44 14.82
C LYS A 238 -16.61 3.76 15.38
N ASP A 239 -15.62 3.72 16.25
CA ASP A 239 -14.96 4.86 16.86
C ASP A 239 -13.70 5.33 16.09
N PHE A 240 -13.44 4.80 14.88
CA PHE A 240 -12.33 5.28 14.08
C PHE A 240 -12.55 6.74 13.68
N ILE A 241 -11.48 7.54 13.67
CA ILE A 241 -11.53 9.00 13.43
C ILE A 241 -12.22 9.40 12.12
N TYR A 242 -12.13 8.56 11.08
CA TYR A 242 -12.82 8.78 9.82
C TYR A 242 -14.14 8.03 9.79
N THR A 243 -15.21 8.71 9.38
CA THR A 243 -16.50 8.03 9.16
C THR A 243 -16.40 7.04 8.00
N PRO A 244 -17.30 6.03 7.92
CA PRO A 244 -17.30 5.09 6.80
C PRO A 244 -17.51 5.79 5.45
N GLU A 245 -18.25 6.90 5.38
CA GLU A 245 -18.45 7.69 4.15
C GLU A 245 -17.17 8.44 3.74
N GLN A 246 -16.41 8.97 4.70
CA GLN A 246 -15.11 9.59 4.43
C GLN A 246 -14.11 8.55 3.91
N ASN A 247 -14.10 7.36 4.54
CA ASN A 247 -13.28 6.24 4.10
C ASN A 247 -13.67 5.79 2.68
N LEU A 248 -14.97 5.65 2.39
CA LEU A 248 -15.49 5.32 1.07
C LEU A 248 -15.03 6.31 0.00
N LYS A 249 -15.13 7.62 0.27
CA LYS A 249 -14.62 8.67 -0.63
C LYS A 249 -13.12 8.55 -0.88
N GLY A 250 -12.35 8.22 0.17
CA GLY A 250 -10.92 7.95 0.05
C GLY A 250 -10.63 6.77 -0.88
N MET A 251 -11.36 5.67 -0.74
CA MET A 251 -11.26 4.48 -1.59
C MET A 251 -11.63 4.79 -3.05
N MET A 252 -12.71 5.55 -3.28
CA MET A 252 -13.11 6.00 -4.63
C MET A 252 -12.02 6.86 -5.27
N THR A 253 -11.44 7.79 -4.51
CA THR A 253 -10.32 8.62 -4.98
C THR A 253 -9.11 7.75 -5.34
N ALA A 254 -8.77 6.79 -4.48
CA ALA A 254 -7.68 5.85 -4.74
C ALA A 254 -7.93 5.02 -6.02
N ALA A 255 -9.16 4.53 -6.23
CA ALA A 255 -9.53 3.79 -7.44
C ALA A 255 -9.38 4.65 -8.71
N VAL A 256 -9.78 5.93 -8.68
CA VAL A 256 -9.59 6.87 -9.80
C VAL A 256 -8.11 7.13 -10.05
N VAL A 257 -7.31 7.38 -9.02
CA VAL A 257 -5.88 7.69 -9.16
C VAL A 257 -5.10 6.48 -9.69
N SER A 258 -5.33 5.29 -9.14
CA SER A 258 -4.64 4.07 -9.57
C SER A 258 -4.99 3.70 -11.01
N SER A 259 -6.27 3.75 -11.37
CA SER A 259 -6.70 3.51 -12.76
C SER A 259 -6.19 4.58 -13.73
N SER A 260 -6.13 5.85 -13.31
CA SER A 260 -5.54 6.94 -14.10
C SER A 260 -4.04 6.72 -14.34
N LYS A 261 -3.32 6.25 -13.33
CA LYS A 261 -1.92 5.84 -13.46
C LYS A 261 -1.76 4.69 -14.46
N ALA A 262 -2.62 3.65 -14.35
CA ALA A 262 -2.61 2.52 -15.29
C ALA A 262 -2.92 2.98 -16.73
N TYR A 263 -3.87 3.88 -16.90
CA TYR A 263 -4.26 4.42 -18.20
C TYR A 263 -3.18 5.29 -18.85
N ASN A 264 -2.57 6.21 -18.07
CA ASN A 264 -1.60 7.18 -18.58
C ASN A 264 -0.17 6.62 -18.64
N GLY A 265 0.18 5.64 -17.79
CA GLY A 265 1.55 5.19 -17.54
C GLY A 265 2.29 6.05 -16.52
N GLU A 266 1.94 7.32 -16.40
CA GLU A 266 2.53 8.29 -15.46
C GLU A 266 1.48 9.27 -14.93
N ILE A 267 1.85 10.01 -13.87
CA ILE A 267 1.07 11.12 -13.31
C ILE A 267 2.00 12.33 -13.22
N ALA A 268 1.79 13.33 -14.06
CA ALA A 268 2.59 14.55 -14.13
C ALA A 268 1.81 15.82 -13.73
N LYS A 269 0.49 15.83 -13.87
CA LYS A 269 -0.37 16.98 -13.58
C LYS A 269 -1.74 16.54 -13.04
N TYR A 270 -2.53 17.48 -12.54
CA TYR A 270 -3.84 17.21 -11.94
C TYR A 270 -4.78 16.42 -12.88
N ASP A 271 -4.85 16.78 -14.16
CA ASP A 271 -5.72 16.08 -15.12
C ASP A 271 -5.36 14.59 -15.27
N ASP A 272 -4.11 14.23 -14.99
CA ASP A 272 -3.67 12.84 -15.06
C ASP A 272 -4.20 12.00 -13.87
N VAL A 273 -4.43 12.61 -12.70
CA VAL A 273 -4.98 11.88 -11.54
C VAL A 273 -6.50 11.67 -11.62
N THR A 274 -7.18 12.43 -12.48
CA THR A 274 -8.63 12.36 -12.64
C THR A 274 -9.07 11.79 -13.99
N LYS A 275 -8.10 11.31 -14.79
CA LYS A 275 -8.32 10.93 -16.20
C LYS A 275 -9.39 9.87 -16.41
N THR A 276 -9.54 8.97 -15.46
CA THR A 276 -10.51 7.87 -15.54
C THR A 276 -11.83 8.15 -14.82
N LEU A 277 -12.00 9.37 -14.31
CA LEU A 277 -13.27 9.78 -13.70
C LEU A 277 -14.40 9.64 -14.71
N GLY A 278 -15.44 8.87 -14.35
CA GLY A 278 -16.56 8.57 -15.24
C GLY A 278 -16.35 7.38 -16.19
N MET A 279 -15.19 6.71 -16.18
CA MET A 279 -15.03 5.42 -16.86
C MET A 279 -15.80 4.31 -16.13
N PRO A 280 -16.16 3.22 -16.84
CA PRO A 280 -16.90 2.11 -16.24
C PRO A 280 -16.09 1.42 -15.14
N VAL A 281 -16.79 0.97 -14.11
CA VAL A 281 -16.23 0.12 -13.07
C VAL A 281 -16.05 -1.31 -13.58
N SER A 282 -15.20 -2.07 -12.91
CA SER A 282 -14.95 -3.48 -13.21
C SER A 282 -16.19 -4.33 -13.02
N ASN A 283 -16.60 -5.08 -14.04
CA ASN A 283 -17.67 -6.07 -13.92
C ASN A 283 -17.32 -7.16 -12.91
N GLN A 284 -16.05 -7.57 -12.85
CA GLN A 284 -15.61 -8.50 -11.84
C GLN A 284 -15.80 -7.91 -10.44
N GLY A 285 -15.40 -6.66 -10.22
CA GLY A 285 -15.58 -6.00 -8.93
C GLY A 285 -17.05 -5.83 -8.54
N LEU A 286 -17.95 -5.56 -9.52
CA LEU A 286 -19.38 -5.53 -9.27
C LEU A 286 -19.94 -6.91 -8.86
N ASN A 287 -19.50 -7.98 -9.52
CA ASN A 287 -19.88 -9.33 -9.16
C ASN A 287 -19.40 -9.71 -7.75
N GLU A 288 -18.15 -9.35 -7.43
CA GLU A 288 -17.59 -9.57 -6.09
C GLU A 288 -18.36 -8.79 -5.01
N LEU A 289 -18.69 -7.53 -5.27
CA LEU A 289 -19.48 -6.70 -4.36
C LEU A 289 -20.91 -7.28 -4.17
N THR A 290 -21.53 -7.76 -5.24
CA THR A 290 -22.85 -8.39 -5.20
C THR A 290 -22.81 -9.66 -4.37
N ALA A 291 -21.85 -10.56 -4.63
CA ALA A 291 -21.70 -11.80 -3.88
C ALA A 291 -21.48 -11.54 -2.38
N LEU A 292 -20.64 -10.56 -2.05
CA LEU A 292 -20.40 -10.15 -0.67
C LEU A 292 -21.66 -9.60 0.01
N SER A 293 -22.42 -8.74 -0.68
CA SER A 293 -23.69 -8.17 -0.21
C SER A 293 -24.74 -9.27 0.06
N GLU A 294 -24.84 -10.27 -0.85
CA GLU A 294 -25.73 -11.40 -0.71
C GLU A 294 -25.33 -12.32 0.45
N MET A 295 -24.05 -12.67 0.57
CA MET A 295 -23.52 -13.49 1.67
C MET A 295 -23.79 -12.86 3.04
N LEU A 296 -23.65 -11.56 3.14
CA LEU A 296 -23.85 -10.81 4.38
C LEU A 296 -25.31 -10.44 4.64
N HIS A 297 -26.21 -10.63 3.67
CA HIS A 297 -27.59 -10.13 3.69
C HIS A 297 -27.69 -8.61 3.94
N LYS A 298 -26.74 -7.83 3.34
CA LYS A 298 -26.60 -6.38 3.53
C LYS A 298 -26.74 -5.65 2.20
N LYS A 299 -27.99 -5.32 1.79
CA LYS A 299 -28.27 -4.61 0.54
C LYS A 299 -27.64 -3.22 0.49
N GLU A 300 -27.56 -2.57 1.65
CA GLU A 300 -26.93 -1.26 1.79
C GLU A 300 -25.46 -1.23 1.33
N LEU A 301 -24.74 -2.39 1.40
CA LEU A 301 -23.39 -2.50 0.87
C LEU A 301 -23.36 -2.32 -0.65
N LEU A 302 -24.34 -2.88 -1.36
CA LEU A 302 -24.45 -2.73 -2.81
C LEU A 302 -24.98 -1.34 -3.21
N GLU A 303 -25.90 -0.78 -2.43
CA GLU A 303 -26.58 0.48 -2.73
C GLU A 303 -25.73 1.71 -2.37
N ALA A 304 -25.00 1.65 -1.27
CA ALA A 304 -24.24 2.77 -0.70
C ALA A 304 -22.73 2.51 -0.55
N GLY A 305 -22.27 1.29 -0.80
CA GLY A 305 -20.85 0.91 -0.59
C GLY A 305 -20.44 0.78 0.87
N VAL A 306 -21.40 0.89 1.80
CA VAL A 306 -21.15 0.86 3.25
C VAL A 306 -22.25 0.09 3.95
N CYS A 307 -21.90 -0.74 4.92
CA CYS A 307 -22.85 -1.36 5.84
C CYS A 307 -22.23 -1.59 7.22
N GLU A 308 -23.09 -1.82 8.20
CA GLU A 308 -22.69 -2.19 9.55
C GLU A 308 -22.62 -3.73 9.69
N ILE A 309 -21.49 -4.22 10.22
CA ILE A 309 -21.24 -5.64 10.50
C ILE A 309 -20.78 -5.77 11.94
N ASP A 310 -21.60 -6.33 12.81
CA ASP A 310 -21.34 -6.43 14.25
C ASP A 310 -20.92 -5.05 14.84
N ASP A 311 -19.69 -4.99 15.37
CA ASP A 311 -19.11 -3.79 15.97
C ASP A 311 -18.30 -2.95 14.99
N PHE A 312 -18.36 -3.25 13.69
CA PHE A 312 -17.52 -2.61 12.66
C PHE A 312 -18.35 -1.98 11.56
N TRP A 313 -17.72 -1.05 10.84
CA TRP A 313 -18.14 -0.61 9.52
C TRP A 313 -17.40 -1.38 8.43
N LEU A 314 -18.12 -1.91 7.47
CA LEU A 314 -17.61 -2.44 6.23
C LEU A 314 -17.86 -1.44 5.12
N SER A 315 -16.81 -1.07 4.39
CA SER A 315 -16.91 -0.31 3.14
C SER A 315 -16.34 -1.14 2.01
N ALA A 316 -16.99 -1.18 0.84
CA ALA A 316 -16.47 -1.86 -0.33
C ALA A 316 -16.88 -1.15 -1.62
N ILE A 317 -15.97 -1.08 -2.59
CA ILE A 317 -16.23 -0.47 -3.91
C ILE A 317 -15.58 -1.30 -5.01
N PRO A 318 -16.21 -1.41 -6.20
CA PRO A 318 -15.53 -1.92 -7.37
C PRO A 318 -14.47 -0.91 -7.86
N THR A 319 -13.37 -1.39 -8.45
CA THR A 319 -12.37 -0.55 -9.07
C THR A 319 -12.77 -0.15 -10.50
N ILE A 320 -12.06 0.80 -11.11
CA ILE A 320 -12.30 1.20 -12.50
C ILE A 320 -11.51 0.25 -13.42
N LEU A 321 -12.18 -0.29 -14.44
CA LEU A 321 -11.57 -1.19 -15.42
C LEU A 321 -10.76 -0.38 -16.45
N ILE A 322 -9.51 -0.77 -16.64
CA ILE A 322 -8.67 -0.30 -17.74
C ILE A 322 -8.34 -1.49 -18.66
N GLU A 323 -8.99 -1.55 -19.81
CA GLU A 323 -8.85 -2.67 -20.75
C GLU A 323 -7.44 -2.79 -21.34
N LYS A 324 -6.77 -1.66 -21.56
CA LYS A 324 -5.41 -1.59 -22.13
C LYS A 324 -4.55 -0.66 -21.29
N PRO A 325 -4.05 -1.13 -20.15
CA PRO A 325 -3.20 -0.30 -19.30
C PRO A 325 -1.84 -0.06 -19.96
N LYS A 326 -1.30 1.15 -19.81
CA LYS A 326 0.07 1.47 -20.22
C LYS A 326 1.12 0.99 -19.22
N THR A 327 0.69 0.73 -17.99
CA THR A 327 1.52 0.13 -16.95
C THR A 327 0.65 -0.73 -16.05
N LEU A 328 1.20 -1.85 -15.60
CA LEU A 328 0.56 -2.68 -14.60
C LEU A 328 0.80 -2.04 -13.23
N VAL A 329 -0.25 -1.48 -12.66
CA VAL A 329 -0.22 -0.97 -11.29
C VAL A 329 -0.50 -2.17 -10.38
N GLY A 330 0.50 -2.58 -9.63
CA GLY A 330 0.39 -3.68 -8.67
C GLY A 330 -0.17 -3.24 -7.36
#